data_ae4384776976ec2b68ce2f7d42c05fb4
#
_entry.id   ae4384776976ec2b68ce2f7d42c05fb4
#
_cell.length_a   1.000
_cell.length_b   1.000
_cell.length_c   1.000
_cell.angle_alpha   90.00
_cell.angle_beta   90.00
_cell.angle_gamma   90.00
#
_symmetry.space_group_name_H-M   'P 1'
#
loop_
_entity.id
_entity.type
_entity.pdbx_description
1 polymer ?
#
loop_
_entity_poly.entity_id
_entity_poly.type
_entity_poly.pdbx_seq_one_letter_code
_entity_poly.pdbx_strand_id
1 'polypeptide(L)'
;GFVRGEGQYCSAIRKTGEMNAVYEPKQYKCRPSKDKGIPIPEFVKKLFSIDVNLRQRGETIIALPSSLVNDIAFLESSLNVIAAGCAAGTIKGKDFIPDADLALSIVLAEGSYPMVETDRDTALAYLHRDAIRLDDAPKGYVMVAWQGLPLGFVKNLGNRCNNLYPQSRRIRMNVK
;
A
#
# COMPACT_ATOMS: atom_id res chain seq x y z
N GLY A 1 12.17 3.97 29.06
CA GLY A 1 11.99 3.03 28.02
C GLY A 1 13.14 2.06 27.82
N PHE A 2 14.28 2.50 27.30
CA PHE A 2 15.39 1.59 26.94
C PHE A 2 15.94 0.76 28.10
N VAL A 3 16.12 1.35 29.28
CA VAL A 3 16.68 0.67 30.45
C VAL A 3 15.77 -0.46 30.97
N ARG A 4 14.47 -0.36 30.74
CA ARG A 4 13.48 -1.36 31.17
C ARG A 4 13.03 -2.30 30.06
N GLY A 5 13.60 -2.18 28.84
CA GLY A 5 13.15 -2.94 27.68
C GLY A 5 11.77 -2.53 27.16
N GLU A 6 11.24 -1.40 27.61
CA GLU A 6 9.96 -0.83 27.15
C GLU A 6 10.20 0.12 25.98
N GLY A 7 9.39 0.06 24.95
CA GLY A 7 9.45 0.93 23.80
C GLY A 7 9.50 0.20 22.47
N GLN A 8 9.52 0.96 21.39
CA GLN A 8 9.66 0.42 20.04
C GLN A 8 11.14 0.40 19.65
N TYR A 9 11.59 -0.74 19.18
CA TYR A 9 12.93 -0.94 18.66
C TYR A 9 12.87 -1.06 17.14
N CYS A 10 13.73 -0.32 16.45
CA CYS A 10 13.93 -0.45 15.02
C CYS A 10 15.36 -0.90 14.77
N SER A 11 15.53 -2.01 14.06
CA SER A 11 16.82 -2.52 13.64
C SER A 11 16.88 -2.59 12.14
N ALA A 12 17.92 -2.01 11.55
CA ALA A 12 18.23 -2.17 10.14
C ALA A 12 19.44 -3.11 10.01
N ILE A 13 19.24 -4.23 9.32
CA ILE A 13 20.30 -5.22 9.07
C ILE A 13 20.70 -5.09 7.60
N ARG A 14 21.97 -4.82 7.35
CA ARG A 14 22.56 -4.77 6.01
C ARG A 14 23.62 -5.84 5.86
N LYS A 15 23.55 -6.65 4.81
CA LYS A 15 24.61 -7.58 4.45
C LYS A 15 25.84 -6.77 4.02
N THR A 16 26.97 -6.93 4.72
CA THR A 16 28.22 -6.18 4.48
C THR A 16 29.35 -7.04 3.88
N GLY A 17 29.11 -8.34 3.67
CA GLY A 17 30.14 -9.26 3.17
C GLY A 17 29.58 -10.38 2.32
N GLU A 18 30.45 -11.13 1.65
CA GLU A 18 30.09 -12.35 0.95
C GLU A 18 29.77 -13.46 1.95
N MET A 19 28.67 -14.17 1.73
CA MET A 19 28.37 -15.37 2.51
C MET A 19 29.20 -16.52 1.93
N ASN A 20 30.09 -17.07 2.73
CA ASN A 20 30.89 -18.27 2.37
C ASN A 20 30.11 -19.59 2.40
N ALA A 21 28.83 -19.57 2.76
CA ALA A 21 27.95 -20.71 2.73
C ALA A 21 26.89 -20.51 1.67
N VAL A 22 26.79 -21.45 0.74
CA VAL A 22 25.67 -21.57 -0.18
C VAL A 22 24.45 -21.95 0.67
N TYR A 23 23.67 -20.96 1.05
CA TYR A 23 22.37 -21.20 1.65
C TYR A 23 21.40 -21.57 0.53
N GLU A 24 21.07 -22.85 0.42
CA GLU A 24 19.96 -23.28 -0.41
C GLU A 24 18.65 -23.00 0.36
N PRO A 25 17.86 -22.03 -0.08
CA PRO A 25 16.61 -21.73 0.60
C PRO A 25 15.67 -22.93 0.48
N LYS A 26 15.34 -23.57 1.61
CA LYS A 26 14.25 -24.54 1.64
C LYS A 26 13.00 -23.83 1.13
N GLN A 27 12.26 -24.45 0.22
CA GLN A 27 10.97 -23.90 -0.21
C GLN A 27 9.99 -23.89 0.97
N TYR A 28 9.80 -22.72 1.54
CA TYR A 28 8.80 -22.53 2.59
C TYR A 28 7.45 -22.29 1.93
N LYS A 29 6.46 -23.11 2.27
CA LYS A 29 5.09 -22.89 1.82
C LYS A 29 4.50 -21.75 2.64
N CYS A 30 4.07 -20.68 1.97
CA CYS A 30 3.26 -19.66 2.61
C CYS A 30 2.07 -20.30 3.31
N ARG A 31 1.75 -19.84 4.50
CA ARG A 31 0.51 -20.28 5.18
C ARG A 31 -0.66 -19.92 4.26
N PRO A 32 -1.48 -20.91 3.83
CA PRO A 32 -2.65 -20.58 3.03
C PRO A 32 -3.56 -19.68 3.86
N SER A 33 -4.04 -18.60 3.27
CA SER A 33 -5.10 -17.80 3.89
C SER A 33 -6.31 -18.73 4.06
N LYS A 34 -6.92 -18.72 5.24
CA LYS A 34 -8.16 -19.48 5.51
C LYS A 34 -9.38 -18.84 4.83
N ASP A 35 -9.20 -17.70 4.18
CA ASP A 35 -10.27 -16.97 3.52
C ASP A 35 -10.61 -17.65 2.20
N LYS A 36 -11.90 -17.94 2.00
CA LYS A 36 -12.45 -18.31 0.69
C LYS A 36 -12.24 -17.10 -0.21
N GLY A 37 -11.19 -17.15 -1.04
CA GLY A 37 -10.76 -16.00 -1.82
C GLY A 37 -11.86 -15.49 -2.73
N ILE A 38 -12.18 -14.20 -2.60
CA ILE A 38 -12.87 -13.48 -3.65
C ILE A 38 -11.92 -13.47 -4.86
N PRO A 39 -12.38 -13.77 -6.08
CA PRO A 39 -11.50 -13.75 -7.24
C PRO A 39 -10.89 -12.35 -7.40
N ILE A 40 -9.56 -12.28 -7.36
CA ILE A 40 -8.83 -11.02 -7.54
C ILE A 40 -8.88 -10.68 -9.03
N PRO A 41 -9.39 -9.50 -9.42
CA PRO A 41 -9.44 -9.10 -10.81
C PRO A 41 -8.02 -9.06 -11.42
N GLU A 42 -7.89 -9.58 -12.64
CA GLU A 42 -6.58 -9.70 -13.30
C GLU A 42 -5.91 -8.33 -13.52
N PHE A 43 -6.71 -7.27 -13.70
CA PHE A 43 -6.17 -5.92 -13.87
C PHE A 43 -5.35 -5.45 -12.66
N VAL A 44 -5.59 -5.97 -11.44
CA VAL A 44 -4.85 -5.60 -10.24
C VAL A 44 -3.36 -5.94 -10.37
N LYS A 45 -3.02 -7.04 -11.05
CA LYS A 45 -1.61 -7.37 -11.33
C LYS A 45 -0.96 -6.36 -12.27
N LYS A 46 -1.74 -5.81 -13.21
CA LYS A 46 -1.24 -4.83 -14.19
C LYS A 46 -0.97 -3.45 -13.58
N LEU A 47 -1.41 -3.20 -12.33
CA LEU A 47 -1.11 -1.97 -11.61
C LEU A 47 0.36 -1.86 -11.19
N PHE A 48 1.13 -2.96 -11.28
CA PHE A 48 2.49 -2.99 -10.79
C PHE A 48 3.50 -3.05 -11.94
N SER A 49 4.62 -2.34 -11.78
CA SER A 49 5.75 -2.32 -12.71
C SER A 49 6.64 -3.56 -12.62
N ILE A 50 6.44 -4.38 -11.60
CA ILE A 50 7.17 -5.64 -11.35
C ILE A 50 6.19 -6.79 -11.19
N ASP A 51 6.70 -8.02 -11.29
CA ASP A 51 5.90 -9.20 -10.98
C ASP A 51 5.59 -9.28 -9.49
N VAL A 52 4.30 -9.43 -9.16
CA VAL A 52 3.79 -9.46 -7.80
C VAL A 52 2.92 -10.70 -7.55
N ASN A 53 3.11 -11.28 -6.39
CA ASN A 53 2.21 -12.25 -5.82
C ASN A 53 1.11 -11.51 -5.05
N LEU A 54 -0.14 -11.73 -5.41
CA LEU A 54 -1.29 -11.13 -4.74
C LEU A 54 -1.85 -12.09 -3.71
N ARG A 55 -1.91 -11.64 -2.47
CA ARG A 55 -2.49 -12.36 -1.34
C ARG A 55 -3.73 -11.63 -0.86
N GLN A 56 -4.74 -12.38 -0.45
CA GLN A 56 -5.94 -11.80 0.16
C GLN A 56 -5.87 -11.99 1.68
N ARG A 57 -6.21 -10.91 2.39
CA ARG A 57 -6.38 -10.92 3.85
C ARG A 57 -7.71 -10.23 4.18
N GLY A 58 -8.75 -11.02 4.43
CA GLY A 58 -10.12 -10.50 4.49
C GLY A 58 -10.54 -9.90 3.14
N GLU A 59 -10.99 -8.66 3.13
CA GLU A 59 -11.33 -7.92 1.91
C GLU A 59 -10.12 -7.22 1.27
N THR A 60 -8.98 -7.17 1.96
CA THR A 60 -7.79 -6.44 1.50
C THR A 60 -6.91 -7.32 0.63
N ILE A 61 -6.48 -6.79 -0.50
CA ILE A 61 -5.49 -7.38 -1.38
C ILE A 61 -4.11 -6.81 -1.04
N ILE A 62 -3.18 -7.70 -0.76
CA ILE A 62 -1.79 -7.36 -0.47
C ILE A 62 -0.94 -7.80 -1.64
N ALA A 63 -0.16 -6.89 -2.18
CA ALA A 63 0.83 -7.17 -3.22
C ALA A 63 2.20 -7.35 -2.60
N LEU A 64 2.85 -8.46 -2.95
CA LEU A 64 4.19 -8.80 -2.52
C LEU A 64 5.04 -9.06 -3.76
N PRO A 65 6.23 -8.46 -3.91
CA PRO A 65 7.15 -8.80 -5.01
C PRO A 65 7.38 -10.30 -5.06
N SER A 66 7.22 -10.90 -6.25
CA SER A 66 7.35 -12.37 -6.41
C SER A 66 8.71 -12.89 -5.97
N SER A 67 9.76 -12.08 -6.13
CA SER A 67 11.13 -12.39 -5.67
C SER A 67 11.26 -12.55 -4.16
N LEU A 68 10.38 -11.92 -3.36
CA LEU A 68 10.43 -11.93 -1.89
C LEU A 68 9.48 -12.96 -1.24
N VAL A 69 8.72 -13.69 -2.03
CA VAL A 69 7.69 -14.62 -1.51
C VAL A 69 8.31 -15.68 -0.58
N ASN A 70 9.45 -16.27 -0.98
CA ASN A 70 10.12 -17.30 -0.19
C ASN A 70 10.73 -16.75 1.10
N ASP A 71 11.34 -15.56 1.04
CA ASP A 71 11.94 -14.91 2.20
C ASP A 71 10.88 -14.54 3.23
N ILE A 72 9.77 -14.00 2.78
CA ILE A 72 8.63 -13.67 3.66
C ILE A 72 8.02 -14.95 4.25
N ALA A 73 7.88 -16.02 3.46
CA ALA A 73 7.39 -17.29 3.97
C ALA A 73 8.31 -17.89 5.05
N PHE A 74 9.62 -17.74 4.88
CA PHE A 74 10.60 -18.11 5.89
C PHE A 74 10.43 -17.30 7.17
N LEU A 75 10.34 -15.98 7.05
CA LEU A 75 10.11 -15.08 8.18
C LEU A 75 8.80 -15.40 8.92
N GLU A 76 7.72 -15.61 8.18
CA GLU A 76 6.40 -16.00 8.73
C GLU A 76 6.41 -17.35 9.44
N SER A 77 7.34 -18.24 9.09
CA SER A 77 7.50 -19.54 9.77
C SER A 77 8.18 -19.43 11.14
N SER A 78 8.99 -18.39 11.32
CA SER A 78 9.87 -18.23 12.49
C SER A 78 9.50 -17.03 13.36
N LEU A 79 8.83 -16.04 12.79
CA LEU A 79 8.50 -14.77 13.44
C LEU A 79 7.01 -14.48 13.36
N ASN A 80 6.53 -13.61 14.25
CA ASN A 80 5.21 -13.00 14.12
C ASN A 80 5.29 -11.79 13.20
N VAL A 81 5.10 -12.00 11.90
CA VAL A 81 5.12 -10.93 10.90
C VAL A 81 3.82 -10.13 10.98
N ILE A 82 3.91 -8.87 11.37
CA ILE A 82 2.76 -7.96 11.52
C ILE A 82 2.26 -7.51 10.15
N ALA A 83 3.17 -7.13 9.27
CA ALA A 83 2.85 -6.67 7.91
C ALA A 83 3.94 -7.11 6.93
N ALA A 84 3.54 -7.50 5.74
CA ALA A 84 4.43 -7.82 4.63
C ALA A 84 3.76 -7.42 3.32
N GLY A 85 4.52 -6.75 2.44
CA GLY A 85 4.01 -6.24 1.17
C GLY A 85 3.25 -4.93 1.29
N CYS A 86 2.57 -4.55 0.21
CA CYS A 86 1.81 -3.31 0.07
C CYS A 86 0.31 -3.63 0.05
N ALA A 87 -0.49 -2.91 0.81
CA ALA A 87 -1.95 -2.97 0.68
C ALA A 87 -2.34 -2.32 -0.66
N ALA A 88 -2.67 -3.15 -1.65
CA ALA A 88 -3.06 -2.67 -2.98
C ALA A 88 -4.45 -2.04 -2.97
N GLY A 89 -5.37 -2.62 -2.22
CA GLY A 89 -6.74 -2.13 -2.15
C GLY A 89 -7.69 -3.15 -1.54
N THR A 90 -8.97 -2.82 -1.58
CA THR A 90 -10.04 -3.64 -1.02
C THR A 90 -11.07 -3.96 -2.10
N ILE A 91 -11.54 -5.21 -2.16
CA ILE A 91 -12.62 -5.62 -3.06
C ILE A 91 -13.95 -5.49 -2.32
N LYS A 92 -14.85 -4.67 -2.85
CA LYS A 92 -16.24 -4.55 -2.35
C LYS A 92 -17.21 -4.84 -3.49
N GLY A 93 -17.78 -6.03 -3.46
CA GLY A 93 -18.62 -6.52 -4.56
C GLY A 93 -17.83 -6.61 -5.86
N LYS A 94 -18.14 -5.77 -6.85
CA LYS A 94 -17.42 -5.69 -8.12
C LYS A 94 -16.41 -4.54 -8.18
N ASP A 95 -16.33 -3.70 -7.16
CA ASP A 95 -15.49 -2.52 -7.14
C ASP A 95 -14.16 -2.82 -6.41
N PHE A 96 -13.04 -2.44 -7.02
CA PHE A 96 -11.72 -2.46 -6.40
C PHE A 96 -11.39 -1.03 -5.94
N ILE A 97 -11.31 -0.86 -4.63
CA ILE A 97 -11.02 0.42 -4.01
C ILE A 97 -9.52 0.45 -3.71
N PRO A 98 -8.72 1.29 -4.38
CA PRO A 98 -7.28 1.36 -4.15
C PRO A 98 -6.98 1.90 -2.75
N ASP A 99 -5.95 1.33 -2.10
CA ASP A 99 -5.48 1.79 -0.80
C ASP A 99 -4.46 2.92 -0.95
N ALA A 100 -4.33 3.76 0.07
CA ALA A 100 -3.33 4.83 0.09
C ALA A 100 -1.89 4.28 0.00
N ASP A 101 -1.64 3.08 0.55
CA ASP A 101 -0.33 2.43 0.45
C ASP A 101 0.06 2.12 -1.00
N LEU A 102 -0.92 1.83 -1.86
CA LEU A 102 -0.67 1.63 -3.29
C LEU A 102 -0.17 2.90 -3.96
N ALA A 103 -0.76 4.07 -3.63
CA ALA A 103 -0.30 5.35 -4.17
C ALA A 103 1.13 5.69 -3.77
N LEU A 104 1.54 5.27 -2.56
CA LEU A 104 2.88 5.50 -2.02
C LEU A 104 3.89 4.41 -2.44
N SER A 105 3.43 3.39 -3.14
CA SER A 105 4.28 2.26 -3.53
C SER A 105 5.18 2.62 -4.72
N ILE A 106 6.48 2.42 -4.55
CA ILE A 106 7.48 2.63 -5.61
C ILE A 106 7.35 1.64 -6.78
N VAL A 107 6.55 0.59 -6.62
CA VAL A 107 6.30 -0.43 -7.63
C VAL A 107 4.96 -0.26 -8.35
N LEU A 108 4.21 0.80 -8.05
CA LEU A 108 3.03 1.16 -8.83
C LEU A 108 3.48 1.53 -10.25
N ALA A 109 2.85 0.91 -11.26
CA ALA A 109 3.18 1.21 -12.65
C ALA A 109 2.73 2.64 -13.00
N GLU A 110 3.60 3.37 -13.67
CA GLU A 110 3.31 4.72 -14.13
C GLU A 110 2.07 4.74 -15.02
N GLY A 111 1.21 5.74 -14.84
CA GLY A 111 -0.02 5.86 -15.62
C GLY A 111 -1.15 4.89 -15.23
N SER A 112 -0.98 4.04 -14.21
CA SER A 112 -2.04 3.13 -13.74
C SER A 112 -3.28 3.86 -13.25
N TYR A 113 -3.13 5.06 -12.72
CA TYR A 113 -4.21 5.95 -12.31
C TYR A 113 -3.93 7.37 -12.78
N PRO A 114 -4.97 8.14 -13.12
CA PRO A 114 -4.83 9.58 -13.33
C PRO A 114 -4.27 10.23 -12.06
N MET A 115 -3.29 11.11 -12.21
CA MET A 115 -2.70 11.86 -11.11
C MET A 115 -3.00 13.36 -11.31
N VAL A 116 -3.42 14.00 -10.23
CA VAL A 116 -3.71 15.44 -10.21
C VAL A 116 -2.82 16.11 -9.19
N GLU A 117 -2.03 17.05 -9.70
CA GLU A 117 -1.21 17.92 -8.87
C GLU A 117 -2.10 18.95 -8.17
N THR A 118 -1.87 19.16 -6.89
CA THR A 118 -2.66 20.09 -6.08
C THR A 118 -1.76 21.15 -5.45
N ASP A 119 -2.38 22.25 -5.04
CA ASP A 119 -1.71 23.25 -4.22
C ASP A 119 -1.53 22.73 -2.76
N ARG A 120 -0.75 23.48 -1.99
CA ARG A 120 -0.45 23.13 -0.58
C ARG A 120 -1.71 23.04 0.27
N ASP A 121 -2.65 23.95 0.09
CA ASP A 121 -3.84 24.03 0.94
C ASP A 121 -4.80 22.87 0.65
N THR A 122 -4.98 22.52 -0.62
CA THR A 122 -5.74 21.34 -1.04
C THR A 122 -5.07 20.04 -0.58
N ALA A 123 -3.74 19.94 -0.66
CA ALA A 123 -3.00 18.80 -0.17
C ALA A 123 -3.18 18.61 1.35
N LEU A 124 -3.11 19.68 2.12
CA LEU A 124 -3.36 19.67 3.57
C LEU A 124 -4.81 19.29 3.90
N ALA A 125 -5.78 19.84 3.18
CA ALA A 125 -7.20 19.49 3.32
C ALA A 125 -7.40 18.00 3.02
N TYR A 126 -6.73 17.45 1.97
CA TYR A 126 -6.75 16.03 1.67
C TYR A 126 -6.22 15.19 2.84
N LEU A 127 -5.05 15.52 3.39
CA LEU A 127 -4.42 14.81 4.51
C LEU A 127 -5.20 14.96 5.82
N HIS A 128 -5.93 16.05 6.00
CA HIS A 128 -6.83 16.28 7.12
C HIS A 128 -8.16 15.52 6.97
N ARG A 129 -8.44 15.00 5.76
CA ARG A 129 -9.69 14.36 5.33
C ARG A 129 -10.87 15.31 5.20
N ASP A 130 -10.60 16.55 4.93
CA ASP A 130 -11.64 17.51 4.56
C ASP A 130 -12.17 17.24 3.14
N ALA A 131 -13.29 17.84 2.83
CA ALA A 131 -13.86 17.77 1.50
C ALA A 131 -12.98 18.60 0.53
N ILE A 132 -12.51 17.96 -0.52
CA ILE A 132 -11.78 18.61 -1.61
C ILE A 132 -12.56 18.51 -2.92
N ARG A 133 -12.28 19.40 -3.86
CA ARG A 133 -12.79 19.35 -5.23
C ARG A 133 -11.62 19.30 -6.19
N LEU A 134 -11.79 18.55 -7.25
CA LEU A 134 -10.83 18.41 -8.34
C LEU A 134 -11.62 18.57 -9.64
N ASP A 135 -11.85 19.81 -10.03
CA ASP A 135 -12.80 20.15 -11.10
C ASP A 135 -12.34 19.62 -12.48
N ASP A 136 -11.02 19.60 -12.72
CA ASP A 136 -10.43 19.12 -13.98
C ASP A 136 -10.05 17.64 -13.96
N ALA A 137 -10.37 16.90 -12.88
CA ALA A 137 -10.03 15.51 -12.76
C ALA A 137 -11.06 14.60 -13.42
N PRO A 138 -10.65 13.49 -14.05
CA PRO A 138 -11.57 12.48 -14.57
C PRO A 138 -12.38 11.86 -13.44
N LYS A 139 -13.59 11.38 -13.78
CA LYS A 139 -14.41 10.61 -12.83
C LYS A 139 -13.77 9.25 -12.54
N GLY A 140 -13.91 8.78 -11.30
CA GLY A 140 -13.32 7.52 -10.86
C GLY A 140 -12.24 7.70 -9.81
N TYR A 141 -11.33 6.74 -9.73
CA TYR A 141 -10.20 6.80 -8.80
C TYR A 141 -9.07 7.66 -9.39
N VAL A 142 -8.66 8.66 -8.62
CA VAL A 142 -7.63 9.64 -9.00
C VAL A 142 -6.61 9.74 -7.87
N MET A 143 -5.34 9.77 -8.21
CA MET A 143 -4.27 10.07 -7.25
C MET A 143 -4.16 11.57 -7.04
N VAL A 144 -4.12 11.98 -5.79
CA VAL A 144 -3.79 13.35 -5.37
C VAL A 144 -2.29 13.42 -5.17
N ALA A 145 -1.65 14.42 -5.75
CA ALA A 145 -0.23 14.66 -5.62
C ALA A 145 0.07 16.10 -5.20
N TRP A 146 1.20 16.29 -4.55
CA TRP A 146 1.76 17.60 -4.24
C TRP A 146 3.27 17.58 -4.46
N GLN A 147 3.77 18.54 -5.21
CA GLN A 147 5.17 18.63 -5.65
C GLN A 147 5.67 17.32 -6.32
N GLY A 148 4.84 16.73 -7.15
CA GLY A 148 5.14 15.47 -7.85
C GLY A 148 5.09 14.21 -6.97
N LEU A 149 4.79 14.34 -5.67
CA LEU A 149 4.70 13.21 -4.76
C LEU A 149 3.25 12.79 -4.56
N PRO A 150 2.89 11.52 -4.82
CA PRO A 150 1.55 11.02 -4.57
C PRO A 150 1.26 10.99 -3.07
N LEU A 151 0.06 11.43 -2.68
CA LEU A 151 -0.41 11.45 -1.30
C LEU A 151 -1.39 10.31 -1.01
N GLY A 152 -2.13 9.87 -2.03
CA GLY A 152 -3.15 8.83 -1.92
C GLY A 152 -4.24 9.01 -2.95
N PHE A 153 -5.41 8.39 -2.74
CA PHE A 153 -6.51 8.36 -3.68
C PHE A 153 -7.74 9.12 -3.21
N VAL A 154 -8.48 9.62 -4.19
CA VAL A 154 -9.88 10.04 -4.05
C VAL A 154 -10.73 9.28 -5.06
N LYS A 155 -12.03 9.13 -4.79
CA LYS A 155 -13.02 8.75 -5.81
C LYS A 155 -13.76 10.02 -6.26
N ASN A 156 -13.40 10.52 -7.44
CA ASN A 156 -14.05 11.69 -8.02
C ASN A 156 -15.40 11.29 -8.63
N LEU A 157 -16.48 11.90 -8.16
CA LEU A 157 -17.85 11.71 -8.64
C LEU A 157 -18.28 12.82 -9.62
N GLY A 158 -17.40 13.80 -9.88
CA GLY A 158 -17.63 14.95 -10.71
C GLY A 158 -18.04 16.20 -9.88
N ASN A 159 -19.07 16.09 -9.06
CA ASN A 159 -19.54 17.19 -8.21
C ASN A 159 -18.86 17.22 -6.81
N ARG A 160 -18.25 16.11 -6.41
CA ARG A 160 -17.53 15.96 -5.14
C ARG A 160 -16.48 14.84 -5.25
N CYS A 161 -15.48 14.90 -4.39
CA CYS A 161 -14.49 13.82 -4.21
C CYS A 161 -14.71 13.12 -2.88
N ASN A 162 -14.78 11.80 -2.91
CA ASN A 162 -14.71 11.00 -1.68
C ASN A 162 -13.23 10.80 -1.33
N ASN A 163 -12.81 11.34 -0.21
CA ASN A 163 -11.45 11.22 0.27
C ASN A 163 -11.19 9.81 0.83
N LEU A 164 -10.25 9.07 0.24
CA LEU A 164 -9.88 7.71 0.63
C LEU A 164 -8.67 7.65 1.57
N TYR A 165 -8.15 8.81 2.00
CA TYR A 165 -7.03 8.83 2.93
C TYR A 165 -7.37 8.11 4.24
N PRO A 166 -6.49 7.25 4.80
CA PRO A 166 -6.79 6.49 5.99
C PRO A 166 -7.09 7.37 7.20
N GLN A 167 -8.19 7.11 7.90
CA GLN A 167 -8.59 7.85 9.10
C GLN A 167 -7.53 7.81 10.20
N SER A 168 -6.79 6.71 10.30
CA SER A 168 -5.73 6.52 11.30
C SER A 168 -4.51 7.41 11.05
N ARG A 169 -4.29 7.86 9.80
CA ARG A 169 -3.14 8.65 9.39
C ARG A 169 -3.46 10.13 9.22
N ARG A 170 -4.73 10.54 9.37
CA ARG A 170 -5.12 11.93 9.14
C ARG A 170 -4.39 12.89 10.05
N ILE A 171 -4.05 14.05 9.53
CA ILE A 171 -3.58 15.18 10.33
C ILE A 171 -4.71 15.63 11.25
N ARG A 172 -4.45 15.81 12.54
CA ARG A 172 -5.45 16.20 13.54
C ARG A 172 -5.29 17.65 14.00
N MET A 173 -4.14 18.23 13.73
CA MET A 173 -3.86 19.63 14.08
C MET A 173 -4.55 20.55 13.06
N ASN A 174 -5.11 21.66 13.55
CA ASN A 174 -5.58 22.70 12.66
C ASN A 174 -4.38 23.27 11.89
N VAL A 175 -4.37 23.08 10.59
CA VAL A 175 -3.36 23.63 9.69
C VAL A 175 -3.92 24.97 9.22
N LYS A 176 -3.37 26.06 9.79
CA LYS A 176 -3.62 27.41 9.31
C LYS A 176 -2.55 27.81 8.31
#